data_6e5bf80e180cd4cdf6bee27ad9524cc1
#
_entry.id   6e5bf80e180cd4cdf6bee27ad9524cc1
#
_cell.length_a   1.000
_cell.length_b   1.000
_cell.length_c   1.000
_cell.angle_alpha   90.00
_cell.angle_beta   90.00
_cell.angle_gamma   90.00
#
_symmetry.space_group_name_H-M   'P 1'
#
loop_
_entity.id
_entity.type
_entity.pdbx_description
1 polymer ?
#
loop_
_entity_poly.entity_id
_entity_poly.type
_entity_poly.pdbx_seq_one_letter_code
_entity_poly.pdbx_strand_id
1 'polypeptide(L)'
;MLPLLALLIITTASAENCSYNFDGNLYSRSAILTIKGLPTNLAYNPKTEELLFTLIDLETLHNDDVQTKMEQYIIRNGEPIKINNVKGQAAAVDINNNKVYIATDEGLTVLNETYDANFVSMKDEDIVQLFKPANKDVLYATLFPNNDLYVIDLNKNEKVKVEYVPCAYFMAVDDKDNIYYECNLKYVKVLLKDFQEPIEFVGIAKNSGRAIAVDKYYRAILANNDGLYYLRPDNMIPVKLMDLDIVPASIVFDGDDFYVSTNSVIYKYSMENCKVEDAHDQTTENS
;
A
#
# COMPACT_ATOMS: atom_id res chain seq x y z
N MET A 1 -21.57 -50.94 30.20
CA MET A 1 -21.90 -49.53 29.88
C MET A 1 -20.71 -48.69 30.34
N LEU A 2 -19.82 -48.30 29.42
CA LEU A 2 -18.75 -47.35 29.72
C LEU A 2 -19.27 -45.92 29.47
N PRO A 3 -19.02 -44.96 30.37
CA PRO A 3 -19.37 -43.58 30.08
C PRO A 3 -18.33 -42.95 29.10
N LEU A 4 -18.86 -42.41 28.01
CA LEU A 4 -18.12 -41.63 27.05
C LEU A 4 -17.71 -40.30 27.72
N LEU A 5 -16.42 -40.12 28.01
CA LEU A 5 -15.91 -38.85 28.50
C LEU A 5 -15.74 -37.90 27.28
N ALA A 6 -16.64 -36.94 27.14
CA ALA A 6 -16.52 -35.90 26.13
C ALA A 6 -15.39 -34.94 26.58
N LEU A 7 -14.28 -34.96 25.87
CA LEU A 7 -13.19 -34.03 26.04
C LEU A 7 -13.61 -32.66 25.46
N LEU A 8 -13.98 -31.72 26.32
CA LEU A 8 -14.23 -30.35 25.92
C LEU A 8 -12.87 -29.70 25.58
N ILE A 9 -12.57 -29.56 24.31
CA ILE A 9 -11.42 -28.76 23.87
C ILE A 9 -11.84 -27.29 24.00
N ILE A 10 -11.46 -26.65 25.08
CA ILE A 10 -11.57 -25.21 25.23
C ILE A 10 -10.41 -24.62 24.41
N THR A 11 -10.71 -24.18 23.19
CA THR A 11 -9.80 -23.30 22.44
C THR A 11 -9.83 -21.95 23.14
N THR A 12 -8.82 -21.69 23.97
CA THR A 12 -8.57 -20.32 24.45
C THR A 12 -8.16 -19.49 23.23
N ALA A 13 -9.08 -18.67 22.71
CA ALA A 13 -8.72 -17.58 21.84
C ALA A 13 -7.71 -16.72 22.62
N SER A 14 -6.45 -16.66 22.18
CA SER A 14 -5.50 -15.71 22.73
C SER A 14 -6.06 -14.33 22.43
N ALA A 15 -6.31 -13.53 23.47
CA ALA A 15 -6.67 -12.13 23.28
C ALA A 15 -5.55 -11.48 22.44
N GLU A 16 -5.88 -11.01 21.24
CA GLU A 16 -4.95 -10.25 20.43
C GLU A 16 -4.51 -9.01 21.20
N ASN A 17 -3.21 -8.76 21.23
CA ASN A 17 -2.68 -7.61 21.99
C ASN A 17 -2.93 -6.32 21.18
N CYS A 18 -3.97 -5.58 21.54
CA CYS A 18 -4.33 -4.29 20.94
C CYS A 18 -3.44 -3.17 21.47
N SER A 19 -2.20 -3.12 21.01
CA SER A 19 -1.17 -2.22 21.54
C SER A 19 -0.81 -1.06 20.59
N TYR A 20 -1.32 -1.06 19.36
CA TYR A 20 -1.02 -0.05 18.35
C TYR A 20 -2.16 0.96 18.27
N ASN A 21 -1.86 2.25 18.41
CA ASN A 21 -2.85 3.32 18.30
C ASN A 21 -2.65 4.05 16.96
N PHE A 22 -3.62 3.93 16.05
CA PHE A 22 -3.66 4.69 14.81
C PHE A 22 -4.86 5.62 14.84
N ASP A 23 -4.61 6.93 14.83
CA ASP A 23 -5.63 7.98 14.80
C ASP A 23 -6.69 7.83 15.92
N GLY A 24 -6.25 7.46 17.12
CA GLY A 24 -7.12 7.28 18.31
C GLY A 24 -7.77 5.90 18.43
N ASN A 25 -7.64 5.03 17.45
CA ASN A 25 -8.18 3.66 17.48
C ASN A 25 -7.09 2.63 17.78
N LEU A 26 -7.46 1.59 18.53
CA LEU A 26 -6.54 0.49 18.85
C LEU A 26 -6.54 -0.59 17.78
N TYR A 27 -5.36 -1.12 17.52
CA TYR A 27 -5.12 -2.17 16.53
C TYR A 27 -4.30 -3.31 17.13
N SER A 28 -4.60 -4.52 16.70
CA SER A 28 -3.71 -5.67 16.82
C SER A 28 -2.81 -5.76 15.57
N ARG A 29 -1.63 -6.36 15.71
CA ARG A 29 -0.72 -6.64 14.59
C ARG A 29 -0.46 -8.12 14.47
N SER A 30 -0.65 -8.69 13.28
CA SER A 30 -0.32 -10.07 12.95
C SER A 30 0.59 -10.14 11.72
N ALA A 31 1.57 -11.04 11.74
CA ALA A 31 2.36 -11.34 10.54
C ALA A 31 1.55 -12.26 9.63
N ILE A 32 1.24 -11.80 8.41
CA ILE A 32 0.48 -12.60 7.44
C ILE A 32 1.37 -13.32 6.44
N LEU A 33 2.60 -12.85 6.26
CA LEU A 33 3.60 -13.49 5.39
C LEU A 33 5.01 -13.21 5.92
N THR A 34 5.84 -14.25 5.92
CA THR A 34 7.30 -14.14 6.08
C THR A 34 7.96 -14.74 4.84
N ILE A 35 8.77 -13.95 4.13
CA ILE A 35 9.39 -14.35 2.86
C ILE A 35 10.80 -13.76 2.75
N LYS A 36 11.75 -14.52 2.17
CA LYS A 36 13.11 -14.01 1.95
C LYS A 36 13.11 -12.93 0.86
N GLY A 37 13.59 -11.73 1.16
CA GLY A 37 13.63 -10.58 0.29
C GLY A 37 12.88 -9.37 0.88
N LEU A 38 12.70 -8.33 0.10
CA LEU A 38 11.98 -7.11 0.50
C LEU A 38 10.63 -7.06 -0.21
N PRO A 39 9.51 -7.41 0.46
CA PRO A 39 8.19 -7.16 -0.09
C PRO A 39 7.89 -5.66 -0.06
N THR A 40 7.53 -5.10 -1.21
CA THR A 40 7.25 -3.66 -1.38
C THR A 40 6.09 -3.43 -2.35
N ASN A 41 5.71 -2.19 -2.60
CA ASN A 41 4.66 -1.80 -3.55
C ASN A 41 3.36 -2.60 -3.35
N LEU A 42 2.87 -2.59 -2.10
CA LEU A 42 1.63 -3.27 -1.73
C LEU A 42 0.44 -2.67 -2.48
N ALA A 43 -0.44 -3.52 -3.00
CA ALA A 43 -1.74 -3.14 -3.52
C ALA A 43 -2.79 -4.16 -3.06
N TYR A 44 -3.97 -3.71 -2.68
CA TYR A 44 -5.02 -4.57 -2.15
C TYR A 44 -6.28 -4.52 -3.01
N ASN A 45 -6.84 -5.69 -3.31
CA ASN A 45 -8.11 -5.85 -4.00
C ASN A 45 -9.21 -6.27 -3.02
N PRO A 46 -10.07 -5.36 -2.56
CA PRO A 46 -11.11 -5.68 -1.58
C PRO A 46 -12.23 -6.57 -2.13
N LYS A 47 -12.35 -6.72 -3.47
CA LYS A 47 -13.36 -7.61 -4.07
C LYS A 47 -12.96 -9.07 -4.03
N THR A 48 -11.69 -9.35 -4.07
CA THR A 48 -11.15 -10.73 -4.06
C THR A 48 -10.40 -11.06 -2.77
N GLU A 49 -10.24 -10.05 -1.88
CA GLU A 49 -9.46 -10.14 -0.63
C GLU A 49 -8.00 -10.55 -0.88
N GLU A 50 -7.45 -10.07 -2.00
CA GLU A 50 -6.11 -10.42 -2.44
C GLU A 50 -5.13 -9.26 -2.24
N LEU A 51 -3.97 -9.55 -1.66
CA LEU A 51 -2.88 -8.59 -1.48
C LEU A 51 -1.78 -8.87 -2.50
N LEU A 52 -1.47 -7.88 -3.31
CA LEU A 52 -0.36 -7.92 -4.26
C LEU A 52 0.87 -7.26 -3.67
N PHE A 53 2.05 -7.74 -4.04
CA PHE A 53 3.32 -7.11 -3.68
C PHE A 53 4.42 -7.44 -4.69
N THR A 54 5.39 -6.54 -4.79
CA THR A 54 6.65 -6.77 -5.50
C THR A 54 7.67 -7.30 -4.49
N LEU A 55 8.31 -8.43 -4.79
CA LEU A 55 9.41 -8.96 -4.01
C LEU A 55 10.74 -8.58 -4.65
N ILE A 56 11.55 -7.81 -3.94
CA ILE A 56 12.90 -7.46 -4.36
C ILE A 56 13.88 -8.43 -3.72
N ASP A 57 14.73 -9.05 -4.55
CA ASP A 57 15.83 -9.88 -4.09
C ASP A 57 16.99 -8.99 -3.62
N LEU A 58 17.18 -8.92 -2.30
CA LEU A 58 18.20 -8.07 -1.68
C LEU A 58 19.65 -8.47 -2.06
N GLU A 59 19.88 -9.72 -2.45
CA GLU A 59 21.20 -10.16 -2.89
C GLU A 59 21.59 -9.52 -4.24
N THR A 60 20.58 -9.23 -5.09
CA THR A 60 20.80 -8.54 -6.37
C THR A 60 20.78 -7.03 -6.25
N LEU A 61 20.10 -6.46 -5.25
CA LEU A 61 19.98 -5.02 -5.05
C LEU A 61 21.34 -4.34 -4.76
N HIS A 62 22.28 -5.05 -4.12
CA HIS A 62 23.58 -4.54 -3.71
C HIS A 62 24.72 -4.99 -4.65
N ASN A 63 24.38 -5.53 -5.81
CA ASN A 63 25.38 -6.01 -6.77
C ASN A 63 25.26 -5.21 -8.07
N ASP A 64 26.18 -4.26 -8.27
CA ASP A 64 26.18 -3.36 -9.42
C ASP A 64 26.36 -4.11 -10.77
N ASP A 65 26.87 -5.34 -10.75
CA ASP A 65 27.08 -6.16 -11.95
C ASP A 65 25.83 -6.95 -12.37
N VAL A 66 24.76 -6.94 -11.57
CA VAL A 66 23.56 -7.74 -11.79
C VAL A 66 22.31 -6.85 -11.75
N GLN A 67 21.43 -6.99 -12.72
CA GLN A 67 20.13 -6.32 -12.68
C GLN A 67 19.34 -6.76 -11.45
N THR A 68 18.79 -5.79 -10.71
CA THR A 68 17.93 -6.05 -9.55
C THR A 68 16.78 -6.96 -9.94
N LYS A 69 16.68 -8.10 -9.25
CA LYS A 69 15.60 -9.06 -9.49
C LYS A 69 14.36 -8.63 -8.72
N MET A 70 13.29 -8.37 -9.46
CA MET A 70 11.96 -8.04 -8.94
C MET A 70 10.94 -9.05 -9.46
N GLU A 71 10.09 -9.55 -8.58
CA GLU A 71 9.07 -10.54 -8.90
C GLU A 71 7.73 -10.09 -8.32
N GLN A 72 6.65 -10.23 -9.08
CA GLN A 72 5.31 -9.91 -8.64
C GLN A 72 4.63 -11.13 -8.01
N TYR A 73 4.03 -10.91 -6.85
CA TYR A 73 3.29 -11.91 -6.10
C TYR A 73 1.88 -11.43 -5.75
N ILE A 74 1.01 -12.39 -5.51
CA ILE A 74 -0.31 -12.19 -4.94
C ILE A 74 -0.49 -13.14 -3.77
N ILE A 75 -1.00 -12.64 -2.64
CA ILE A 75 -1.40 -13.48 -1.51
C ILE A 75 -2.88 -13.80 -1.68
N ARG A 76 -3.18 -15.08 -1.74
CA ARG A 76 -4.52 -15.62 -1.84
C ARG A 76 -4.71 -16.75 -0.84
N ASN A 77 -5.76 -16.70 -0.03
CA ASN A 77 -6.01 -17.68 1.04
C ASN A 77 -4.79 -17.87 1.98
N GLY A 78 -4.04 -16.79 2.24
CA GLY A 78 -2.85 -16.82 3.10
C GLY A 78 -1.56 -17.33 2.43
N GLU A 79 -1.60 -17.75 1.16
CA GLU A 79 -0.45 -18.30 0.44
C GLU A 79 0.05 -17.34 -0.64
N PRO A 80 1.37 -17.10 -0.74
CA PRO A 80 1.96 -16.28 -1.79
C PRO A 80 2.05 -17.07 -3.10
N ILE A 81 1.45 -16.55 -4.14
CA ILE A 81 1.47 -17.09 -5.50
C ILE A 81 2.26 -16.13 -6.38
N LYS A 82 3.32 -16.62 -7.01
CA LYS A 82 4.09 -15.84 -7.97
C LYS A 82 3.30 -15.67 -9.27
N ILE A 83 3.21 -14.43 -9.77
CA ILE A 83 2.65 -14.15 -11.08
C ILE A 83 3.71 -14.47 -12.13
N ASN A 84 3.38 -15.36 -13.06
CA ASN A 84 4.31 -15.82 -14.09
C ASN A 84 4.41 -14.83 -15.26
N ASN A 85 5.51 -14.89 -15.97
CA ASN A 85 5.76 -14.15 -17.22
C ASN A 85 5.72 -12.62 -17.05
N VAL A 86 5.97 -12.13 -15.84
CA VAL A 86 6.06 -10.69 -15.58
C VAL A 86 7.20 -10.37 -14.61
N LYS A 87 8.00 -9.37 -14.96
CA LYS A 87 8.94 -8.71 -14.06
C LYS A 87 8.24 -7.49 -13.50
N GLY A 88 7.35 -7.70 -12.52
CA GLY A 88 6.54 -6.64 -11.95
C GLY A 88 7.34 -5.71 -11.06
N GLN A 89 7.16 -4.41 -11.23
CA GLN A 89 7.77 -3.37 -10.40
C GLN A 89 6.78 -2.77 -9.40
N ALA A 90 5.52 -2.62 -9.81
CA ALA A 90 4.43 -2.16 -8.97
C ALA A 90 3.09 -2.71 -9.46
N ALA A 91 2.07 -2.67 -8.59
CA ALA A 91 0.70 -3.00 -8.97
C ALA A 91 -0.27 -1.91 -8.53
N ALA A 92 -1.37 -1.77 -9.26
CA ALA A 92 -2.50 -0.92 -8.88
C ALA A 92 -3.82 -1.63 -9.18
N VAL A 93 -4.80 -1.45 -8.28
CA VAL A 93 -6.11 -2.11 -8.38
C VAL A 93 -7.17 -1.10 -8.80
N ASP A 94 -7.84 -1.38 -9.90
CA ASP A 94 -9.09 -0.74 -10.27
C ASP A 94 -10.25 -1.46 -9.58
N ILE A 95 -10.62 -0.97 -8.42
CA ILE A 95 -11.66 -1.57 -7.58
C ILE A 95 -13.01 -1.60 -8.33
N ASN A 96 -13.33 -0.58 -9.12
CA ASN A 96 -14.61 -0.48 -9.81
C ASN A 96 -14.77 -1.59 -10.85
N ASN A 97 -13.74 -1.82 -11.65
CA ASN A 97 -13.73 -2.79 -12.74
C ASN A 97 -13.13 -4.15 -12.35
N ASN A 98 -12.69 -4.31 -11.09
CA ASN A 98 -12.00 -5.50 -10.60
C ASN A 98 -10.80 -5.89 -11.48
N LYS A 99 -9.99 -4.91 -11.86
CA LYS A 99 -8.79 -5.11 -12.69
C LYS A 99 -7.54 -4.82 -11.89
N VAL A 100 -6.53 -5.64 -12.08
CA VAL A 100 -5.20 -5.43 -11.51
C VAL A 100 -4.25 -5.07 -12.63
N TYR A 101 -3.66 -3.88 -12.56
CA TYR A 101 -2.61 -3.42 -13.45
C TYR A 101 -1.25 -3.69 -12.83
N ILE A 102 -0.28 -4.14 -13.63
CA ILE A 102 1.09 -4.40 -13.20
C ILE A 102 2.04 -3.59 -14.08
N ALA A 103 2.89 -2.80 -13.43
CA ALA A 103 4.00 -2.08 -14.04
C ALA A 103 5.17 -3.02 -14.31
N THR A 104 5.79 -2.88 -15.46
CA THR A 104 6.98 -3.62 -15.85
C THR A 104 8.01 -2.71 -16.51
N ASP A 105 9.21 -3.22 -16.74
CA ASP A 105 10.26 -2.55 -17.53
C ASP A 105 9.95 -2.51 -19.05
N GLU A 106 8.87 -3.17 -19.48
CA GLU A 106 8.44 -3.25 -20.89
C GLU A 106 7.06 -2.61 -21.13
N GLY A 107 6.45 -2.04 -20.09
CA GLY A 107 5.16 -1.37 -20.17
C GLY A 107 4.14 -1.81 -19.13
N LEU A 108 2.87 -1.56 -19.46
CA LEU A 108 1.73 -1.84 -18.60
C LEU A 108 1.05 -3.14 -18.99
N THR A 109 0.84 -4.01 -18.01
CA THR A 109 0.08 -5.27 -18.15
C THR A 109 -1.17 -5.26 -17.29
N VAL A 110 -2.12 -6.14 -17.58
CA VAL A 110 -3.30 -6.43 -16.76
C VAL A 110 -3.34 -7.91 -16.42
N LEU A 111 -3.65 -8.22 -15.17
CA LEU A 111 -3.81 -9.58 -14.69
C LEU A 111 -5.16 -10.13 -15.17
N ASN A 112 -5.15 -11.32 -15.75
CA ASN A 112 -6.36 -12.02 -16.13
C ASN A 112 -6.86 -12.95 -14.99
N GLU A 113 -7.97 -13.63 -15.21
CA GLU A 113 -8.60 -14.56 -14.25
C GLU A 113 -7.73 -15.81 -13.96
N THR A 114 -6.77 -16.14 -14.83
CA THR A 114 -5.82 -17.25 -14.67
C THR A 114 -4.51 -16.82 -14.05
N TYR A 115 -4.40 -15.56 -13.61
CA TYR A 115 -3.21 -14.94 -13.04
C TYR A 115 -2.03 -14.84 -14.03
N ASP A 116 -2.33 -14.77 -15.32
CA ASP A 116 -1.34 -14.40 -16.33
C ASP A 116 -1.42 -12.90 -16.63
N ALA A 117 -0.26 -12.29 -16.78
CA ALA A 117 -0.15 -10.87 -17.12
C ALA A 117 -0.22 -10.69 -18.64
N ASN A 118 -1.18 -9.90 -19.11
CA ASN A 118 -1.35 -9.56 -20.53
C ASN A 118 -0.98 -8.09 -20.76
N PHE A 119 -0.16 -7.84 -21.80
CA PHE A 119 0.20 -6.49 -22.20
C PHE A 119 -1.05 -5.67 -22.57
N VAL A 120 -1.09 -4.41 -22.12
CA VAL A 120 -2.20 -3.49 -22.38
C VAL A 120 -1.74 -2.24 -23.11
N SER A 121 -0.67 -1.60 -22.63
CA SER A 121 -0.31 -0.24 -23.03
C SER A 121 1.14 0.09 -22.67
N MET A 122 1.62 1.25 -23.11
CA MET A 122 2.91 1.82 -22.71
C MET A 122 4.12 0.95 -23.12
N LYS A 123 4.06 0.40 -24.34
CA LYS A 123 5.13 -0.46 -24.86
C LYS A 123 6.50 0.23 -24.79
N ASP A 124 7.50 -0.51 -24.35
CA ASP A 124 8.90 -0.09 -24.21
C ASP A 124 9.11 1.03 -23.18
N GLU A 125 8.13 1.25 -22.28
CA GLU A 125 8.26 2.19 -21.16
C GLU A 125 8.60 1.43 -19.87
N ASP A 126 9.61 1.89 -19.17
CA ASP A 126 9.97 1.38 -17.84
C ASP A 126 9.14 2.06 -16.75
N ILE A 127 8.12 1.38 -16.26
CA ILE A 127 7.15 1.90 -15.30
C ILE A 127 7.53 1.42 -13.91
N VAL A 128 8.00 2.32 -13.05
CA VAL A 128 8.48 1.98 -11.70
C VAL A 128 7.42 2.08 -10.61
N GLN A 129 6.36 2.85 -10.84
CA GLN A 129 5.27 3.02 -9.88
C GLN A 129 3.92 3.18 -10.57
N LEU A 130 2.86 2.70 -9.89
CA LEU A 130 1.47 2.85 -10.33
C LEU A 130 0.60 3.33 -9.18
N PHE A 131 -0.41 4.14 -9.52
CA PHE A 131 -1.48 4.50 -8.61
C PHE A 131 -2.80 4.63 -9.35
N LYS A 132 -3.86 3.96 -8.86
CA LYS A 132 -5.22 4.02 -9.41
C LYS A 132 -6.16 4.66 -8.39
N PRO A 133 -6.58 5.91 -8.57
CA PRO A 133 -7.60 6.51 -7.71
C PRO A 133 -8.91 5.71 -7.79
N ALA A 134 -9.54 5.47 -6.65
CA ALA A 134 -10.78 4.69 -6.58
C ALA A 134 -11.96 5.36 -7.31
N ASN A 135 -11.97 6.69 -7.37
CA ASN A 135 -13.07 7.50 -7.90
C ASN A 135 -12.87 8.00 -9.34
N LYS A 136 -11.80 7.57 -10.04
CA LYS A 136 -11.45 8.05 -11.38
C LYS A 136 -11.06 6.91 -12.32
N ASP A 137 -11.33 7.11 -13.60
CA ASP A 137 -10.99 6.17 -14.66
C ASP A 137 -9.65 6.52 -15.34
N VAL A 138 -8.67 6.87 -14.51
CA VAL A 138 -7.30 7.15 -14.94
C VAL A 138 -6.31 6.37 -14.08
N LEU A 139 -5.15 6.11 -14.63
CA LEU A 139 -4.03 5.50 -13.94
C LEU A 139 -2.86 6.49 -13.91
N TYR A 140 -2.23 6.65 -12.78
CA TYR A 140 -0.99 7.40 -12.65
C TYR A 140 0.17 6.44 -12.73
N ALA A 141 1.21 6.81 -13.47
CA ALA A 141 2.43 6.03 -13.63
C ALA A 141 3.66 6.90 -13.54
N THR A 142 4.68 6.40 -12.86
CA THR A 142 6.01 7.02 -12.82
C THR A 142 6.95 6.28 -13.75
N LEU A 143 7.66 7.01 -14.60
CA LEU A 143 8.55 6.44 -15.61
C LEU A 143 10.02 6.68 -15.31
N PHE A 144 10.83 5.61 -15.37
CA PHE A 144 12.29 5.69 -15.35
C PHE A 144 12.80 6.33 -16.66
N PRO A 145 13.97 7.04 -16.69
CA PRO A 145 14.90 7.18 -15.57
C PRO A 145 14.66 8.40 -14.65
N ASN A 146 13.80 9.34 -15.04
CA ASN A 146 13.67 10.61 -14.32
C ASN A 146 12.63 10.56 -13.20
N ASN A 147 11.86 9.48 -13.10
CA ASN A 147 10.68 9.38 -12.25
C ASN A 147 9.64 10.47 -12.57
N ASP A 148 9.52 10.81 -13.85
CA ASP A 148 8.47 11.70 -14.33
C ASP A 148 7.09 11.07 -14.14
N LEU A 149 6.12 11.86 -13.68
CA LEU A 149 4.76 11.41 -13.46
C LEU A 149 3.90 11.61 -14.71
N TYR A 150 3.13 10.59 -15.06
CA TYR A 150 2.17 10.60 -16.15
C TYR A 150 0.78 10.17 -15.70
N VAL A 151 -0.24 10.73 -16.33
CA VAL A 151 -1.62 10.23 -16.30
C VAL A 151 -1.86 9.43 -17.56
N ILE A 152 -2.37 8.21 -17.40
CA ILE A 152 -2.69 7.30 -18.50
C ILE A 152 -4.21 7.21 -18.65
N ASP A 153 -4.71 7.57 -19.83
CA ASP A 153 -6.07 7.27 -20.27
C ASP A 153 -6.07 5.90 -20.94
N LEU A 154 -6.54 4.89 -20.22
CA LEU A 154 -6.55 3.50 -20.71
C LEU A 154 -7.51 3.28 -21.89
N ASN A 155 -8.55 4.11 -22.00
CA ASN A 155 -9.53 4.00 -23.09
C ASN A 155 -8.96 4.53 -24.41
N LYS A 156 -8.15 5.59 -24.34
CA LYS A 156 -7.52 6.18 -25.52
C LYS A 156 -6.12 5.65 -25.80
N ASN A 157 -5.53 4.92 -24.86
CA ASN A 157 -4.13 4.51 -24.89
C ASN A 157 -3.16 5.71 -25.03
N GLU A 158 -3.48 6.79 -24.31
CA GLU A 158 -2.71 8.03 -24.30
C GLU A 158 -2.10 8.28 -22.94
N LYS A 159 -0.91 8.84 -22.89
CA LYS A 159 -0.27 9.33 -21.67
C LYS A 159 -0.05 10.83 -21.75
N VAL A 160 -0.26 11.51 -20.63
CA VAL A 160 -0.02 12.95 -20.47
C VAL A 160 0.90 13.17 -19.29
N LYS A 161 2.01 13.86 -19.51
CA LYS A 161 2.95 14.22 -18.43
C LYS A 161 2.31 15.22 -17.48
N VAL A 162 2.50 15.02 -16.17
CA VAL A 162 2.15 16.00 -15.14
C VAL A 162 3.31 16.99 -15.01
N GLU A 163 3.22 18.11 -15.70
CA GLU A 163 4.34 19.06 -15.89
C GLU A 163 4.98 19.56 -14.59
N TYR A 164 4.19 19.68 -13.52
CA TYR A 164 4.67 20.24 -12.24
C TYR A 164 5.13 19.20 -11.23
N VAL A 165 5.22 17.92 -11.64
CA VAL A 165 5.74 16.81 -10.82
C VAL A 165 6.93 16.17 -11.55
N PRO A 166 8.13 16.74 -11.44
CA PRO A 166 9.30 16.31 -12.21
C PRO A 166 9.99 15.06 -11.64
N CYS A 167 9.55 14.58 -10.50
CA CYS A 167 10.14 13.45 -9.79
C CYS A 167 9.08 12.87 -8.85
N ALA A 168 8.69 11.62 -9.02
CA ALA A 168 7.74 10.96 -8.13
C ALA A 168 8.18 9.52 -7.87
N TYR A 169 8.93 9.29 -6.79
CA TYR A 169 9.38 7.94 -6.43
C TYR A 169 8.25 7.14 -5.77
N PHE A 170 7.54 7.76 -4.81
CA PHE A 170 6.27 7.28 -4.28
C PHE A 170 5.23 8.36 -4.53
N MET A 171 3.98 7.96 -4.73
CA MET A 171 2.93 8.93 -4.94
C MET A 171 1.56 8.38 -4.56
N ALA A 172 0.66 9.30 -4.23
CA ALA A 172 -0.76 9.04 -4.06
C ALA A 172 -1.57 10.26 -4.48
N VAL A 173 -2.84 10.07 -4.81
CA VAL A 173 -3.75 11.15 -5.20
C VAL A 173 -5.01 11.03 -4.35
N ASP A 174 -5.40 12.13 -3.70
CA ASP A 174 -6.63 12.19 -2.91
C ASP A 174 -7.90 12.40 -3.77
N ASP A 175 -9.06 12.47 -3.13
CA ASP A 175 -10.36 12.66 -3.79
C ASP A 175 -10.53 14.07 -4.40
N LYS A 176 -9.68 15.03 -4.01
CA LYS A 176 -9.66 16.41 -4.49
C LYS A 176 -8.63 16.68 -5.58
N ASP A 177 -7.96 15.63 -6.07
CA ASP A 177 -6.91 15.72 -7.09
C ASP A 177 -5.60 16.32 -6.62
N ASN A 178 -5.35 16.41 -5.32
CA ASN A 178 -4.03 16.76 -4.83
C ASN A 178 -3.10 15.56 -5.00
N ILE A 179 -1.92 15.81 -5.53
CA ILE A 179 -0.89 14.79 -5.80
C ILE A 179 0.18 14.90 -4.72
N TYR A 180 0.28 13.88 -3.87
CA TYR A 180 1.32 13.74 -2.85
C TYR A 180 2.41 12.84 -3.38
N TYR A 181 3.66 13.25 -3.25
CA TYR A 181 4.78 12.48 -3.79
C TYR A 181 6.08 12.73 -3.04
N GLU A 182 6.98 11.77 -3.11
CA GLU A 182 8.35 11.93 -2.69
C GLU A 182 9.25 12.17 -3.89
N CYS A 183 10.10 13.18 -3.79
CA CYS A 183 11.00 13.58 -4.84
C CYS A 183 12.44 13.18 -4.50
N ASN A 184 13.04 12.32 -5.32
CA ASN A 184 14.44 11.91 -5.24
C ASN A 184 14.86 11.37 -3.87
N LEU A 185 13.98 10.65 -3.17
CA LEU A 185 14.19 10.12 -1.82
C LEU A 185 14.56 11.20 -0.79
N LYS A 186 14.18 12.45 -1.01
CA LYS A 186 14.60 13.58 -0.16
C LYS A 186 13.46 14.41 0.39
N TYR A 187 12.46 14.67 -0.43
CA TYR A 187 11.44 15.67 -0.11
C TYR A 187 10.05 15.13 -0.37
N VAL A 188 9.21 15.17 0.64
CA VAL A 188 7.79 14.89 0.48
C VAL A 188 7.08 16.18 0.14
N LYS A 189 6.33 16.17 -0.95
CA LYS A 189 5.67 17.34 -1.52
C LYS A 189 4.21 17.04 -1.85
N VAL A 190 3.44 18.11 -1.98
CA VAL A 190 2.09 18.06 -2.55
C VAL A 190 1.96 19.08 -3.68
N LEU A 191 1.43 18.64 -4.81
CA LEU A 191 0.88 19.51 -5.83
C LEU A 191 -0.62 19.60 -5.59
N LEU A 192 -1.09 20.75 -5.12
CA LEU A 192 -2.52 20.99 -4.95
C LEU A 192 -3.18 21.12 -6.32
N LYS A 193 -4.44 20.68 -6.41
CA LYS A 193 -5.24 20.88 -7.63
C LYS A 193 -5.24 22.33 -8.05
N ASP A 194 -5.13 22.58 -9.34
CA ASP A 194 -5.12 23.92 -9.96
C ASP A 194 -3.91 24.80 -9.61
N PHE A 195 -2.91 24.28 -8.87
CA PHE A 195 -1.66 24.95 -8.61
C PHE A 195 -0.57 24.45 -9.58
N GLN A 196 0.42 25.33 -9.82
CA GLN A 196 1.54 25.03 -10.72
C GLN A 196 2.84 24.81 -9.97
N GLU A 197 2.88 25.09 -8.67
CA GLU A 197 4.04 24.90 -7.84
C GLU A 197 3.74 23.92 -6.71
N PRO A 198 4.52 22.83 -6.58
CA PRO A 198 4.39 21.91 -5.48
C PRO A 198 4.94 22.50 -4.20
N ILE A 199 4.27 22.20 -3.09
CA ILE A 199 4.64 22.68 -1.76
C ILE A 199 5.31 21.52 -1.01
N GLU A 200 6.41 21.80 -0.31
CA GLU A 200 7.14 20.82 0.49
C GLU A 200 6.59 20.72 1.92
N PHE A 201 6.42 19.51 2.41
CA PHE A 201 6.13 19.25 3.82
C PHE A 201 7.37 19.47 4.69
N VAL A 202 7.21 20.21 5.78
CA VAL A 202 8.28 20.50 6.73
C VAL A 202 8.24 19.51 7.91
N GLY A 203 9.41 19.25 8.51
CA GLY A 203 9.51 18.35 9.67
C GLY A 203 9.67 16.87 9.30
N ILE A 204 9.67 16.50 8.01
CA ILE A 204 10.02 15.17 7.55
C ILE A 204 11.53 15.13 7.30
N ALA A 205 12.24 14.20 7.91
CA ALA A 205 13.66 14.02 7.68
C ALA A 205 13.92 13.52 6.23
N LYS A 206 14.98 13.98 5.62
CA LYS A 206 15.39 13.47 4.29
C LYS A 206 15.63 11.97 4.34
N ASN A 207 15.26 11.26 3.30
CA ASN A 207 15.38 9.81 3.16
C ASN A 207 14.63 9.01 4.25
N SER A 208 13.61 9.59 4.89
CA SER A 208 12.82 8.88 5.89
C SER A 208 11.47 8.40 5.38
N GLY A 209 10.93 9.00 4.32
CA GLY A 209 9.73 8.53 3.64
C GLY A 209 9.95 7.16 2.99
N ARG A 210 8.94 6.30 3.04
CA ARG A 210 9.01 4.92 2.52
C ARG A 210 7.90 4.58 1.55
N ALA A 211 6.70 5.09 1.79
CA ALA A 211 5.55 4.92 0.90
C ALA A 211 4.48 5.97 1.23
N ILE A 212 3.62 6.24 0.28
CA ILE A 212 2.42 7.06 0.48
C ILE A 212 1.22 6.24 0.00
N ALA A 213 0.18 6.17 0.83
CA ALA A 213 -1.08 5.52 0.49
C ALA A 213 -2.26 6.42 0.84
N VAL A 214 -3.44 6.10 0.31
CA VAL A 214 -4.69 6.79 0.62
C VAL A 214 -5.54 5.87 1.48
N ASP A 215 -6.03 6.38 2.61
CA ASP A 215 -6.93 5.65 3.49
C ASP A 215 -8.41 5.73 3.01
N LYS A 216 -9.31 5.08 3.75
CA LYS A 216 -10.75 5.07 3.43
C LYS A 216 -11.42 6.45 3.47
N TYR A 217 -10.78 7.44 4.09
CA TYR A 217 -11.25 8.83 4.14
C TYR A 217 -10.59 9.70 3.07
N TYR A 218 -9.88 9.07 2.12
CA TYR A 218 -9.10 9.74 1.07
C TYR A 218 -7.97 10.62 1.60
N ARG A 219 -7.48 10.37 2.83
CA ARG A 219 -6.34 11.07 3.40
C ARG A 219 -5.04 10.46 2.89
N ALA A 220 -4.09 11.28 2.48
CA ALA A 220 -2.75 10.82 2.13
C ALA A 220 -1.94 10.50 3.39
N ILE A 221 -1.56 9.26 3.56
CA ILE A 221 -0.81 8.74 4.69
C ILE A 221 0.60 8.38 4.25
N LEU A 222 1.59 9.05 4.84
CA LEU A 222 3.01 8.76 4.66
C LEU A 222 3.44 7.69 5.66
N ALA A 223 3.94 6.58 5.16
CA ALA A 223 4.74 5.65 5.96
C ALA A 223 6.18 6.18 6.02
N ASN A 224 6.61 6.54 7.22
CA ASN A 224 7.93 7.07 7.52
C ASN A 224 8.71 6.08 8.40
N ASN A 225 10.03 6.25 8.52
CA ASN A 225 10.89 5.35 9.31
C ASN A 225 10.40 5.08 10.74
N ASP A 226 9.72 6.05 11.34
CA ASP A 226 9.34 6.07 12.75
C ASP A 226 7.82 6.09 12.97
N GLY A 227 7.00 6.03 11.92
CA GLY A 227 5.56 6.09 12.09
C GLY A 227 4.77 6.39 10.84
N LEU A 228 3.46 6.50 11.02
CA LEU A 228 2.49 6.89 10.00
C LEU A 228 2.06 8.33 10.21
N TYR A 229 2.07 9.12 9.14
CA TYR A 229 1.80 10.55 9.19
C TYR A 229 0.71 10.94 8.20
N TYR A 230 -0.25 11.73 8.63
CA TYR A 230 -1.22 12.35 7.73
C TYR A 230 -0.61 13.60 7.09
N LEU A 231 -0.56 13.61 5.77
CA LEU A 231 -0.13 14.72 4.93
C LEU A 231 -1.33 15.61 4.62
N ARG A 232 -1.52 16.67 5.38
CA ARG A 232 -2.67 17.57 5.22
C ARG A 232 -2.43 18.57 4.09
N PRO A 233 -3.39 18.73 3.14
CA PRO A 233 -3.22 19.69 2.04
C PRO A 233 -3.30 21.16 2.49
N ASP A 234 -3.88 21.43 3.66
CA ASP A 234 -4.06 22.76 4.23
C ASP A 234 -2.99 23.15 5.27
N ASN A 235 -2.09 22.21 5.61
CA ASN A 235 -1.02 22.44 6.58
C ASN A 235 0.23 21.62 6.22
N MET A 236 1.31 22.30 5.94
CA MET A 236 2.57 21.66 5.53
C MET A 236 3.33 21.00 6.68
N ILE A 237 2.78 20.94 7.90
CA ILE A 237 3.32 20.17 9.00
C ILE A 237 2.51 18.87 9.11
N PRO A 238 3.11 17.70 8.82
CA PRO A 238 2.41 16.42 8.92
C PRO A 238 1.98 16.12 10.36
N VAL A 239 0.86 15.43 10.49
CA VAL A 239 0.35 14.98 11.80
C VAL A 239 0.70 13.51 11.97
N LYS A 240 1.47 13.19 13.02
CA LYS A 240 1.77 11.79 13.34
C LYS A 240 0.51 11.10 13.87
N LEU A 241 0.11 10.02 13.22
CA LEU A 241 -1.07 9.23 13.57
C LEU A 241 -0.72 7.98 14.38
N MET A 242 0.50 7.44 14.17
CA MET A 242 0.92 6.20 14.80
C MET A 242 2.45 6.13 14.88
N ASP A 243 2.98 5.61 15.98
CA ASP A 243 4.37 5.20 16.08
C ASP A 243 4.55 3.78 15.52
N LEU A 244 5.61 3.57 14.74
CA LEU A 244 6.00 2.24 14.26
C LEU A 244 7.30 1.80 14.93
N ASP A 245 7.33 0.57 15.41
CA ASP A 245 8.52 -0.13 15.94
C ASP A 245 9.30 -0.89 14.87
N ILE A 246 8.89 -0.74 13.62
CA ILE A 246 9.48 -1.31 12.41
C ILE A 246 9.72 -0.23 11.36
N VAL A 247 10.70 -0.43 10.49
CA VAL A 247 10.88 0.43 9.30
C VAL A 247 10.01 -0.09 8.18
N PRO A 248 8.98 0.62 7.74
CA PRO A 248 8.09 0.19 6.67
C PRO A 248 8.81 0.21 5.31
N ALA A 249 8.44 -0.70 4.42
CA ALA A 249 8.84 -0.66 3.01
C ALA A 249 7.67 -0.26 2.10
N SER A 250 6.44 -0.57 2.51
CA SER A 250 5.21 -0.16 1.82
C SER A 250 4.02 -0.20 2.77
N ILE A 251 2.93 0.45 2.38
CA ILE A 251 1.65 0.47 3.10
C ILE A 251 0.50 0.44 2.10
N VAL A 252 -0.60 -0.24 2.46
CA VAL A 252 -1.88 -0.18 1.75
C VAL A 252 -3.03 -0.34 2.74
N PHE A 253 -4.15 0.34 2.49
CA PHE A 253 -5.36 0.29 3.32
C PHE A 253 -6.42 -0.66 2.75
N ASP A 254 -7.17 -1.30 3.66
CA ASP A 254 -8.34 -2.13 3.41
C ASP A 254 -9.43 -1.70 4.40
N GLY A 255 -10.22 -0.69 4.02
CA GLY A 255 -11.21 -0.11 4.92
C GLY A 255 -10.59 0.46 6.19
N ASP A 256 -10.92 -0.15 7.34
CA ASP A 256 -10.36 0.20 8.65
C ASP A 256 -9.02 -0.47 8.91
N ASP A 257 -8.76 -1.61 8.28
CA ASP A 257 -7.52 -2.34 8.40
C ASP A 257 -6.46 -1.80 7.44
N PHE A 258 -5.19 -2.15 7.68
CA PHE A 258 -4.11 -1.83 6.75
C PHE A 258 -2.98 -2.84 6.84
N TYR A 259 -2.22 -2.90 5.76
CA TYR A 259 -1.05 -3.77 5.64
C TYR A 259 0.21 -2.92 5.56
N VAL A 260 1.26 -3.35 6.27
CA VAL A 260 2.59 -2.75 6.23
C VAL A 260 3.60 -3.84 5.95
N SER A 261 4.39 -3.66 4.89
CA SER A 261 5.55 -4.51 4.66
C SER A 261 6.81 -3.91 5.29
N THR A 262 7.72 -4.76 5.65
CA THR A 262 9.07 -4.45 6.12
C THR A 262 10.04 -5.49 5.56
N ASN A 263 11.29 -5.49 6.00
CA ASN A 263 12.25 -6.48 5.55
C ASN A 263 11.73 -7.90 5.86
N SER A 264 11.45 -8.68 4.82
CA SER A 264 11.02 -10.09 4.87
C SER A 264 9.65 -10.39 5.50
N VAL A 265 8.87 -9.39 5.93
CA VAL A 265 7.56 -9.62 6.57
C VAL A 265 6.51 -8.66 6.06
N ILE A 266 5.30 -9.16 5.89
CA ILE A 266 4.09 -8.35 5.71
C ILE A 266 3.22 -8.52 6.95
N TYR A 267 2.85 -7.39 7.58
CA TYR A 267 1.96 -7.34 8.74
C TYR A 267 0.59 -6.82 8.32
N LYS A 268 -0.45 -7.40 8.91
CA LYS A 268 -1.79 -6.83 8.94
C LYS A 268 -2.00 -6.14 10.29
N TYR A 269 -2.51 -4.92 10.26
CA TYR A 269 -3.02 -4.20 11.42
C TYR A 269 -4.54 -4.21 11.32
N SER A 270 -5.21 -4.77 12.36
CA SER A 270 -6.66 -4.93 12.38
C SER A 270 -7.27 -4.34 13.63
N MET A 271 -8.37 -3.62 13.43
CA MET A 271 -9.18 -3.03 14.50
C MET A 271 -10.27 -3.99 15.00
N GLU A 272 -10.60 -5.05 14.26
CA GLU A 272 -11.76 -5.89 14.52
C GLU A 272 -11.80 -6.47 15.93
N ASN A 273 -10.67 -7.02 16.39
CA ASN A 273 -10.57 -7.66 17.71
C ASN A 273 -10.25 -6.68 18.84
N CYS A 274 -10.14 -5.37 18.52
CA CYS A 274 -9.77 -4.32 19.45
C CYS A 274 -10.94 -3.40 19.82
N LYS A 275 -12.14 -3.65 19.29
CA LYS A 275 -13.33 -2.92 19.70
C LYS A 275 -13.65 -3.30 21.14
N VAL A 276 -13.58 -2.32 22.06
CA VAL A 276 -14.07 -2.50 23.43
C VAL A 276 -15.59 -2.71 23.30
N GLU A 277 -16.08 -3.88 23.71
CA GLU A 277 -17.53 -4.04 23.95
C GLU A 277 -17.89 -2.99 24.98
N ASP A 278 -18.69 -2.00 24.62
CA ASP A 278 -19.33 -1.10 25.56
C ASP A 278 -20.06 -1.97 26.58
N ALA A 279 -19.55 -2.00 27.80
CA ALA A 279 -20.15 -2.71 28.90
C ALA A 279 -21.57 -2.13 29.08
N HIS A 280 -22.55 -2.83 28.56
CA HIS A 280 -23.95 -2.50 28.77
C HIS A 280 -24.17 -2.41 30.26
N ASP A 281 -24.47 -1.22 30.68
CA ASP A 281 -24.97 -0.80 31.99
C ASP A 281 -26.10 -1.73 32.42
N GLN A 282 -25.74 -2.81 33.12
CA GLN A 282 -26.72 -3.60 33.84
C GLN A 282 -27.07 -2.82 35.12
N THR A 283 -27.81 -1.74 34.95
CA THR A 283 -28.62 -1.22 36.08
C THR A 283 -29.70 -2.25 36.39
N THR A 284 -29.37 -3.13 37.29
CA THR A 284 -30.37 -3.93 38.01
C THR A 284 -31.26 -2.95 38.77
N GLU A 285 -32.45 -2.72 38.23
CA GLU A 285 -33.59 -2.28 39.04
C GLU A 285 -33.92 -3.38 40.06
N ASN A 286 -33.48 -3.19 41.26
CA ASN A 286 -34.05 -3.83 42.42
C ASN A 286 -35.00 -2.84 43.12
N SER A 287 -36.25 -3.04 42.94
CA SER A 287 -37.32 -2.54 43.81
C SER A 287 -38.15 -3.71 44.33
#